data_b851811d8ac9bef5ad2332e8afc7c11b
#
_entry.id   b851811d8ac9bef5ad2332e8afc7c11b
#
_cell.length_a   1.000
_cell.length_b   1.000
_cell.length_c   1.000
_cell.angle_alpha   90.00
_cell.angle_beta   90.00
_cell.angle_gamma   90.00
#
_symmetry.space_group_name_H-M   'P 1'
#
loop_
_entity.id
_entity.type
_entity.pdbx_description
1 polymer ?
#
loop_
_entity_poly.entity_id
_entity_poly.type
_entity_poly.pdbx_seq_one_letter_code
_entity_poly.pdbx_strand_id
1 'polypeptide(L)'
;MWYFLLKNIFLGPILKVLFRPWVRGSEKIPSDGAAILASNHLSFSDSIFLPLMLRRPVVFLAKSEYFTGKGIKGTLTRWFFIGTGQLPIDRSGGKASEAALNTGLKVLSQSQLLGIYPEGTRSPDGRLFRGRTGIARMVLEAKVPVFPVAMIDTEKVQPIGRRLPRIRRIGVVVGEPLDFSRFAGMEGDRLVLRAVTDEISYELMKLSGQEYIDVYATTLKNQR
;
A
#
# COMPACT_ATOMS: atom_id res chain seq x y z
N MET A 1 19.30 9.51 1.46
CA MET A 1 19.48 10.99 1.32
C MET A 1 18.35 11.62 0.48
N TRP A 2 18.14 11.22 -0.78
CA TRP A 2 17.13 11.81 -1.67
C TRP A 2 15.69 11.72 -1.17
N TYR A 3 15.26 10.57 -0.65
CA TYR A 3 13.94 10.38 -0.01
C TYR A 3 13.71 11.39 1.13
N PHE A 4 14.71 11.58 1.99
CA PHE A 4 14.61 12.51 3.11
C PHE A 4 14.43 13.96 2.63
N LEU A 5 15.18 14.37 1.61
CA LEU A 5 15.07 15.71 1.02
C LEU A 5 13.70 15.95 0.40
N LEU A 6 13.19 15.01 -0.39
CA LEU A 6 11.84 15.09 -0.96
C LEU A 6 10.76 15.17 0.12
N LYS A 7 10.84 14.30 1.11
CA LYS A 7 9.84 14.20 2.17
C LYS A 7 9.83 15.41 3.12
N ASN A 8 10.99 15.92 3.51
CA ASN A 8 11.08 16.87 4.62
C ASN A 8 11.42 18.31 4.18
N ILE A 9 11.97 18.49 2.98
CA ILE A 9 12.44 19.81 2.53
C ILE A 9 11.65 20.32 1.32
N PHE A 10 11.49 19.49 0.29
CA PHE A 10 10.89 19.96 -0.97
C PHE A 10 9.37 19.70 -1.04
N LEU A 11 8.99 18.46 -1.30
CA LEU A 11 7.60 18.12 -1.62
C LEU A 11 6.73 18.01 -0.36
N GLY A 12 7.25 17.41 0.70
CA GLY A 12 6.50 17.15 1.91
C GLY A 12 5.90 18.38 2.59
N PRO A 13 6.65 19.47 2.84
CA PRO A 13 6.10 20.69 3.41
C PRO A 13 4.98 21.30 2.55
N ILE A 14 5.15 21.34 1.24
CA ILE A 14 4.13 21.82 0.29
C ILE A 14 2.84 20.99 0.41
N LEU A 15 2.96 19.67 0.37
CA LEU A 15 1.80 18.78 0.49
C LEU A 15 1.11 18.92 1.86
N LYS A 16 1.87 19.07 2.94
CA LYS A 16 1.32 19.26 4.29
C LYS A 16 0.54 20.58 4.42
N VAL A 17 1.04 21.65 3.84
CA VAL A 17 0.36 22.96 3.85
C VAL A 17 -0.91 22.92 2.99
N LEU A 18 -0.82 22.41 1.77
CA LEU A 18 -1.93 22.41 0.83
C LEU A 18 -3.06 21.46 1.24
N PHE A 19 -2.72 20.22 1.61
CA PHE A 19 -3.71 19.17 1.88
C PHE A 19 -4.04 19.01 3.35
N ARG A 20 -3.24 19.59 4.25
CA ARG A 20 -3.40 19.51 5.71
C ARG A 20 -3.71 18.09 6.19
N PRO A 21 -2.92 17.09 5.78
CA PRO A 21 -3.17 15.71 6.12
C PRO A 21 -3.05 15.50 7.63
N TRP A 22 -3.80 14.54 8.15
CA TRP A 22 -3.72 14.13 9.54
C TRP A 22 -3.43 12.64 9.65
N VAL A 23 -2.85 12.22 10.77
CA VAL A 23 -2.56 10.81 11.05
C VAL A 23 -2.96 10.49 12.48
N ARG A 24 -3.46 9.27 12.69
CA ARG A 24 -3.72 8.68 14.00
C ARG A 24 -3.08 7.30 14.08
N GLY A 25 -2.53 6.93 15.24
CA GLY A 25 -1.96 5.60 15.49
C GLY A 25 -0.59 5.37 14.85
N SER A 26 0.06 6.39 14.28
CA SER A 26 1.39 6.23 13.66
C SER A 26 2.48 5.81 14.66
N GLU A 27 2.28 6.07 15.94
CA GLU A 27 3.14 5.65 17.05
C GLU A 27 3.15 4.14 17.29
N LYS A 28 2.14 3.41 16.79
CA LYS A 28 2.05 1.94 16.87
C LYS A 28 3.07 1.25 15.96
N ILE A 29 3.47 1.90 14.87
CA ILE A 29 4.46 1.36 13.95
C ILE A 29 5.83 1.36 14.64
N PRO A 30 6.50 0.21 14.74
CA PRO A 30 7.78 0.11 15.45
C PRO A 30 8.85 1.00 14.80
N SER A 31 9.75 1.53 15.63
CA SER A 31 10.86 2.38 15.18
C SER A 31 11.86 1.65 14.31
N ASP A 32 11.96 0.33 14.46
CA ASP A 32 12.86 -0.57 13.75
C ASP A 32 12.15 -1.90 13.42
N GLY A 33 12.85 -2.83 12.79
CA GLY A 33 12.31 -4.12 12.39
C GLY A 33 11.40 -4.07 11.17
N ALA A 34 11.09 -5.24 10.63
CA ALA A 34 10.21 -5.40 9.49
C ALA A 34 8.74 -5.38 9.90
N ALA A 35 7.89 -4.79 9.07
CA ALA A 35 6.43 -4.90 9.20
C ALA A 35 5.74 -4.70 7.84
N ILE A 36 4.55 -5.24 7.71
CA ILE A 36 3.67 -5.01 6.56
C ILE A 36 2.62 -3.96 6.95
N LEU A 37 2.48 -2.94 6.11
CA LEU A 37 1.39 -1.97 6.18
C LEU A 37 0.34 -2.36 5.14
N ALA A 38 -0.74 -3.00 5.59
CA ALA A 38 -1.86 -3.36 4.75
C ALA A 38 -2.81 -2.16 4.63
N SER A 39 -3.04 -1.62 3.44
CA SER A 39 -3.86 -0.44 3.27
C SER A 39 -4.96 -0.64 2.23
N ASN A 40 -6.12 -0.01 2.42
CA ASN A 40 -7.10 0.18 1.36
C ASN A 40 -6.50 1.04 0.25
N HIS A 41 -7.02 0.95 -0.97
CA HIS A 41 -6.45 1.66 -2.11
C HIS A 41 -7.52 2.45 -2.87
N LEU A 42 -7.63 3.74 -2.57
CA LEU A 42 -8.63 4.65 -3.11
C LEU A 42 -8.09 5.49 -4.26
N SER A 43 -6.82 5.86 -4.19
CA SER A 43 -6.23 6.86 -5.07
C SER A 43 -4.76 6.57 -5.39
N PHE A 44 -4.25 7.13 -6.47
CA PHE A 44 -2.79 7.16 -6.73
C PHE A 44 -2.04 7.89 -5.60
N SER A 45 -2.67 8.90 -5.01
CA SER A 45 -2.07 9.70 -3.95
C SER A 45 -1.86 8.93 -2.63
N ASP A 46 -2.48 7.76 -2.43
CA ASP A 46 -2.26 6.92 -1.24
C ASP A 46 -0.77 6.59 -1.05
N SER A 47 -0.09 6.20 -2.13
CA SER A 47 1.34 5.87 -2.11
C SER A 47 2.25 7.10 -1.91
N ILE A 48 1.70 8.30 -1.90
CA ILE A 48 2.41 9.55 -1.59
C ILE A 48 2.14 9.94 -0.14
N PHE A 49 0.86 10.00 0.25
CA PHE A 49 0.48 10.51 1.57
C PHE A 49 0.76 9.52 2.70
N LEU A 50 0.62 8.22 2.48
CA LEU A 50 0.94 7.24 3.50
C LEU A 50 2.41 7.34 3.96
N PRO A 51 3.43 7.24 3.10
CA PRO A 51 4.83 7.41 3.54
C PRO A 51 5.16 8.83 4.01
N LEU A 52 4.43 9.86 3.52
CA LEU A 52 4.61 11.24 3.99
C LEU A 52 4.25 11.38 5.47
N MET A 53 3.22 10.70 5.93
CA MET A 53 2.69 10.82 7.29
C MET A 53 3.38 9.93 8.32
N LEU A 54 4.18 8.97 7.90
CA LEU A 54 4.90 8.06 8.79
C LEU A 54 6.34 8.53 9.02
N ARG A 55 6.94 8.15 10.14
CA ARG A 55 8.34 8.51 10.44
C ARG A 55 9.32 7.74 9.55
N ARG A 56 9.11 6.43 9.41
CA ARG A 56 9.95 5.53 8.64
C ARG A 56 9.59 5.55 7.16
N PRO A 57 10.55 5.29 6.26
CA PRO A 57 10.26 5.03 4.86
C PRO A 57 9.38 3.79 4.70
N VAL A 58 8.47 3.84 3.74
CA VAL A 58 7.63 2.71 3.35
C VAL A 58 7.94 2.37 1.90
N VAL A 59 8.30 1.12 1.66
CA VAL A 59 8.55 0.60 0.31
C VAL A 59 7.22 0.07 -0.25
N PHE A 60 6.87 0.47 -1.46
CA PHE A 60 5.76 -0.11 -2.22
C PHE A 60 6.27 -0.78 -3.48
N LEU A 61 5.55 -1.80 -3.94
CA LEU A 61 5.81 -2.44 -5.22
C LEU A 61 4.98 -1.73 -6.31
N ALA A 62 5.67 -1.03 -7.21
CA ALA A 62 5.04 -0.25 -8.28
C ALA A 62 5.25 -0.93 -9.65
N LYS A 63 4.37 -0.64 -10.61
CA LYS A 63 4.47 -1.20 -11.95
C LYS A 63 5.80 -0.84 -12.61
N SER A 64 6.46 -1.81 -13.24
CA SER A 64 7.73 -1.63 -13.96
C SER A 64 7.70 -0.54 -15.00
N GLU A 65 6.54 -0.28 -15.62
CA GLU A 65 6.35 0.76 -16.62
C GLU A 65 6.65 2.17 -16.11
N TYR A 66 6.50 2.41 -14.80
CA TYR A 66 6.89 3.70 -14.20
C TYR A 66 8.40 3.93 -14.17
N PHE A 67 9.19 2.87 -14.31
CA PHE A 67 10.66 2.91 -14.27
C PHE A 67 11.31 2.82 -15.66
N THR A 68 10.56 2.41 -16.68
CA THR A 68 11.05 2.17 -18.04
C THR A 68 10.57 3.21 -19.06
N GLY A 69 9.78 4.20 -18.63
CA GLY A 69 9.27 5.26 -19.49
C GLY A 69 10.38 6.05 -20.19
N LYS A 70 10.19 6.36 -21.47
CA LYS A 70 11.13 7.12 -22.31
C LYS A 70 10.85 8.64 -22.29
N GLY A 71 11.85 9.43 -22.67
CA GLY A 71 11.77 10.89 -22.76
C GLY A 71 11.76 11.58 -21.38
N ILE A 72 11.64 12.91 -21.39
CA ILE A 72 11.70 13.75 -20.17
C ILE A 72 10.65 13.34 -19.13
N LYS A 73 9.43 13.08 -19.57
CA LYS A 73 8.33 12.64 -18.69
C LYS A 73 8.65 11.28 -18.03
N GLY A 74 9.14 10.31 -18.80
CA GLY A 74 9.53 9.00 -18.29
C GLY A 74 10.67 9.10 -17.29
N THR A 75 11.67 9.93 -17.59
CA THR A 75 12.79 10.20 -16.70
C THR A 75 12.34 10.82 -15.37
N LEU A 76 11.50 11.86 -15.40
CA LEU A 76 10.95 12.49 -14.19
C LEU A 76 10.11 11.50 -13.36
N THR A 77 9.29 10.68 -14.01
CA THR A 77 8.50 9.64 -13.33
C THR A 77 9.42 8.64 -12.65
N ARG A 78 10.41 8.13 -13.37
CA ARG A 78 11.41 7.18 -12.81
C ARG A 78 12.15 7.78 -11.61
N TRP A 79 12.62 9.01 -11.71
CA TRP A 79 13.30 9.71 -10.61
C TRP A 79 12.40 9.86 -9.38
N PHE A 80 11.11 10.17 -9.60
CA PHE A 80 10.12 10.26 -8.53
C PHE A 80 9.94 8.91 -7.83
N PHE A 81 9.70 7.82 -8.58
CA PHE A 81 9.47 6.50 -7.98
C PHE A 81 10.72 5.96 -7.26
N ILE A 82 11.91 6.11 -7.85
CA ILE A 82 13.18 5.75 -7.19
C ILE A 82 13.39 6.63 -5.96
N GLY A 83 13.19 7.94 -6.08
CA GLY A 83 13.38 8.89 -4.99
C GLY A 83 12.42 8.69 -3.82
N THR A 84 11.24 8.11 -4.05
CA THR A 84 10.26 7.75 -3.02
C THR A 84 10.46 6.32 -2.48
N GLY A 85 11.51 5.60 -2.92
CA GLY A 85 11.84 4.26 -2.42
C GLY A 85 10.92 3.16 -2.95
N GLN A 86 10.26 3.39 -4.09
CA GLN A 86 9.41 2.38 -4.72
C GLN A 86 10.26 1.38 -5.50
N LEU A 87 9.86 0.11 -5.49
CA LEU A 87 10.53 -0.95 -6.24
C LEU A 87 9.69 -1.37 -7.46
N PRO A 88 10.35 -1.53 -8.64
CA PRO A 88 9.66 -2.00 -9.83
C PRO A 88 9.25 -3.46 -9.69
N ILE A 89 8.03 -3.77 -10.14
CA ILE A 89 7.59 -5.14 -10.30
C ILE A 89 6.90 -5.33 -11.65
N ASP A 90 7.28 -6.38 -12.34
CA ASP A 90 6.56 -6.83 -13.50
C ASP A 90 5.30 -7.57 -13.07
N ARG A 91 4.14 -7.08 -13.52
CA ARG A 91 2.83 -7.67 -13.26
C ARG A 91 2.28 -8.42 -14.46
N SER A 92 3.09 -8.59 -15.50
CA SER A 92 2.75 -9.36 -16.70
C SER A 92 3.12 -10.84 -16.53
N GLY A 93 2.23 -11.72 -16.95
CA GLY A 93 2.47 -13.15 -16.99
C GLY A 93 2.19 -13.93 -15.70
N GLY A 94 2.23 -15.26 -15.80
CA GLY A 94 1.83 -16.20 -14.73
C GLY A 94 2.74 -16.20 -13.51
N LYS A 95 3.97 -15.72 -13.61
CA LYS A 95 4.95 -15.62 -12.51
C LYS A 95 4.94 -14.28 -11.78
N ALA A 96 4.07 -13.34 -12.16
CA ALA A 96 4.02 -11.99 -11.58
C ALA A 96 3.77 -11.99 -10.07
N SER A 97 2.91 -12.88 -9.59
CA SER A 97 2.62 -13.01 -8.15
C SER A 97 3.83 -13.51 -7.35
N GLU A 98 4.61 -14.42 -7.93
CA GLU A 98 5.81 -14.97 -7.28
C GLU A 98 6.94 -13.94 -7.27
N ALA A 99 7.12 -13.18 -8.35
CA ALA A 99 8.07 -12.07 -8.37
C ALA A 99 7.73 -10.98 -7.33
N ALA A 100 6.43 -10.68 -7.16
CA ALA A 100 5.96 -9.77 -6.12
C ALA A 100 6.27 -10.28 -4.72
N LEU A 101 5.97 -11.56 -4.47
CA LEU A 101 6.25 -12.21 -3.20
C LEU A 101 7.74 -12.14 -2.86
N ASN A 102 8.60 -12.62 -3.75
CA ASN A 102 10.05 -12.65 -3.55
C ASN A 102 10.64 -11.25 -3.31
N THR A 103 10.16 -10.25 -4.07
CA THR A 103 10.60 -8.86 -3.88
C THR A 103 10.15 -8.32 -2.52
N GLY A 104 8.91 -8.59 -2.12
CA GLY A 104 8.39 -8.19 -0.81
C GLY A 104 9.13 -8.86 0.34
N LEU A 105 9.39 -10.16 0.26
CA LEU A 105 10.18 -10.89 1.25
C LEU A 105 11.59 -10.33 1.40
N LYS A 106 12.22 -9.95 0.28
CA LYS A 106 13.53 -9.29 0.28
C LYS A 106 13.49 -7.94 1.02
N VAL A 107 12.45 -7.13 0.83
CA VAL A 107 12.27 -5.86 1.58
C VAL A 107 12.15 -6.15 3.07
N LEU A 108 11.34 -7.11 3.45
CA LEU A 108 11.11 -7.47 4.86
C LEU A 108 12.37 -8.06 5.52
N SER A 109 13.15 -8.87 4.80
CA SER A 109 14.43 -9.39 5.32
C SER A 109 15.47 -8.31 5.61
N GLN A 110 15.30 -7.12 5.05
CA GLN A 110 16.13 -5.93 5.29
C GLN A 110 15.57 -5.04 6.43
N SER A 111 14.67 -5.56 7.26
CA SER A 111 14.04 -4.82 8.37
C SER A 111 13.30 -3.55 7.92
N GLN A 112 12.73 -3.55 6.72
CA GLN A 112 12.03 -2.40 6.15
C GLN A 112 10.50 -2.53 6.30
N LEU A 113 9.79 -1.41 6.19
CA LEU A 113 8.34 -1.39 6.10
C LEU A 113 7.91 -1.62 4.64
N LEU A 114 7.01 -2.58 4.45
CA LEU A 114 6.43 -2.89 3.15
C LEU A 114 4.96 -2.47 3.12
N GLY A 115 4.60 -1.54 2.23
CA GLY A 115 3.22 -1.17 1.98
C GLY A 115 2.58 -2.09 0.94
N ILE A 116 1.42 -2.64 1.27
CA ILE A 116 0.66 -3.53 0.40
C ILE A 116 -0.79 -3.06 0.35
N TYR A 117 -1.36 -3.07 -0.84
CA TYR A 117 -2.79 -2.91 -1.07
C TYR A 117 -3.39 -4.30 -1.34
N PRO A 118 -4.10 -4.92 -0.38
CA PRO A 118 -4.61 -6.29 -0.53
C PRO A 118 -5.55 -6.45 -1.73
N GLU A 119 -6.30 -5.43 -2.08
CA GLU A 119 -7.20 -5.41 -3.24
C GLU A 119 -6.47 -5.60 -4.58
N GLY A 120 -5.16 -5.26 -4.63
CA GLY A 120 -4.30 -5.35 -5.81
C GLY A 120 -4.58 -4.29 -6.88
N THR A 121 -5.58 -3.46 -6.69
CA THR A 121 -5.94 -2.34 -7.56
C THR A 121 -6.73 -1.29 -6.79
N ARG A 122 -6.79 -0.06 -7.31
CA ARG A 122 -7.62 1.00 -6.71
C ARG A 122 -9.10 0.65 -6.77
N SER A 123 -9.82 0.94 -5.68
CA SER A 123 -11.27 0.84 -5.63
C SER A 123 -11.92 1.68 -6.74
N PRO A 124 -12.84 1.12 -7.53
CA PRO A 124 -13.49 1.86 -8.60
C PRO A 124 -14.57 2.85 -8.13
N ASP A 125 -15.06 2.71 -6.90
CA ASP A 125 -16.25 3.42 -6.39
C ASP A 125 -16.14 3.83 -4.90
N GLY A 126 -14.97 3.63 -4.29
CA GLY A 126 -14.71 4.00 -2.89
C GLY A 126 -15.04 2.92 -1.87
N ARG A 127 -15.61 1.78 -2.26
CA ARG A 127 -15.86 0.64 -1.38
C ARG A 127 -14.59 -0.20 -1.19
N LEU A 128 -14.54 -1.03 -0.15
CA LEU A 128 -13.47 -1.97 0.11
C LEU A 128 -13.78 -3.31 -0.57
N PHE A 129 -12.88 -3.79 -1.40
CA PHE A 129 -13.05 -5.01 -2.16
C PHE A 129 -12.24 -6.17 -1.59
N ARG A 130 -12.66 -7.40 -1.95
CA ARG A 130 -12.01 -8.64 -1.53
C ARG A 130 -10.50 -8.60 -1.78
N GLY A 131 -9.71 -8.84 -0.73
CA GLY A 131 -8.27 -8.91 -0.79
C GLY A 131 -7.78 -10.18 -1.50
N ARG A 132 -6.63 -10.08 -2.17
CA ARG A 132 -5.91 -11.20 -2.76
C ARG A 132 -5.03 -11.87 -1.71
N THR A 133 -4.93 -13.20 -1.74
CA THR A 133 -4.21 -14.00 -0.74
C THR A 133 -2.68 -13.85 -0.78
N GLY A 134 -2.13 -13.13 -1.74
CA GLY A 134 -0.69 -12.86 -1.80
C GLY A 134 -0.14 -12.13 -0.57
N ILE A 135 -0.95 -11.27 0.07
CA ILE A 135 -0.55 -10.63 1.32
C ILE A 135 -0.42 -11.66 2.44
N ALA A 136 -1.37 -12.57 2.58
CA ALA A 136 -1.35 -13.60 3.62
C ALA A 136 -0.12 -14.52 3.48
N ARG A 137 0.19 -14.94 2.25
CA ARG A 137 1.39 -15.72 1.98
C ARG A 137 2.65 -14.97 2.41
N MET A 138 2.75 -13.69 2.09
CA MET A 138 3.91 -12.86 2.46
C MET A 138 4.04 -12.69 3.97
N VAL A 139 2.92 -12.49 4.67
CA VAL A 139 2.87 -12.39 6.13
C VAL A 139 3.38 -13.66 6.80
N LEU A 140 2.86 -14.82 6.38
CA LEU A 140 3.22 -16.11 6.99
C LEU A 140 4.67 -16.49 6.69
N GLU A 141 5.15 -16.29 5.45
CA GLU A 141 6.54 -16.57 5.07
C GLU A 141 7.53 -15.63 5.76
N ALA A 142 7.21 -14.33 5.88
CA ALA A 142 8.10 -13.36 6.52
C ALA A 142 8.03 -13.36 8.05
N LYS A 143 6.96 -13.89 8.64
CA LYS A 143 6.72 -13.93 10.11
C LYS A 143 6.82 -12.55 10.76
N VAL A 144 6.20 -11.54 10.14
CA VAL A 144 6.24 -10.15 10.60
C VAL A 144 4.83 -9.66 10.96
N PRO A 145 4.71 -8.68 11.87
CA PRO A 145 3.42 -8.08 12.18
C PRO A 145 2.84 -7.33 10.99
N VAL A 146 1.50 -7.30 10.92
CA VAL A 146 0.75 -6.55 9.92
C VAL A 146 0.02 -5.40 10.60
N PHE A 147 0.20 -4.19 10.12
CA PHE A 147 -0.55 -3.03 10.57
C PHE A 147 -1.60 -2.68 9.51
N PRO A 148 -2.90 -2.83 9.82
CA PRO A 148 -3.94 -2.31 8.94
C PRO A 148 -3.90 -0.78 8.94
N VAL A 149 -3.97 -0.17 7.76
CA VAL A 149 -3.87 1.28 7.58
C VAL A 149 -5.00 1.76 6.69
N ALA A 150 -5.85 2.63 7.20
CA ALA A 150 -6.92 3.24 6.41
C ALA A 150 -6.48 4.59 5.83
N MET A 151 -6.55 4.71 4.51
CA MET A 151 -6.53 5.99 3.80
C MET A 151 -7.94 6.54 3.77
N ILE A 152 -8.10 7.81 4.17
CA ILE A 152 -9.40 8.48 4.29
C ILE A 152 -9.46 9.66 3.32
N ASP A 153 -10.52 9.71 2.51
CA ASP A 153 -10.84 10.81 1.58
C ASP A 153 -9.83 11.02 0.44
N THR A 154 -8.93 10.10 0.17
CA THR A 154 -7.95 10.25 -0.91
C THR A 154 -8.57 10.12 -2.30
N GLU A 155 -9.69 9.43 -2.45
CA GLU A 155 -10.49 9.39 -3.68
C GLU A 155 -11.07 10.78 -4.02
N LYS A 156 -11.32 11.61 -3.01
CA LYS A 156 -11.80 12.99 -3.21
C LYS A 156 -10.70 13.92 -3.71
N VAL A 157 -9.45 13.59 -3.38
CA VAL A 157 -8.25 14.30 -3.86
C VAL A 157 -7.98 13.98 -5.32
N GLN A 158 -7.83 12.71 -5.65
CA GLN A 158 -7.51 12.28 -7.00
C GLN A 158 -8.32 11.05 -7.41
N PRO A 159 -9.60 11.24 -7.81
CA PRO A 159 -10.44 10.18 -8.34
C PRO A 159 -9.77 9.47 -9.53
N ILE A 160 -10.14 8.21 -9.77
CA ILE A 160 -9.67 7.46 -10.94
C ILE A 160 -10.00 8.24 -12.23
N GLY A 161 -9.00 8.33 -13.11
CA GLY A 161 -9.10 9.08 -14.37
C GLY A 161 -8.72 10.56 -14.28
N ARG A 162 -8.68 11.14 -13.09
CA ARG A 162 -8.26 12.53 -12.92
C ARG A 162 -6.73 12.66 -12.84
N ARG A 163 -6.18 13.55 -13.67
CA ARG A 163 -4.72 13.81 -13.70
C ARG A 163 -4.25 14.75 -12.59
N LEU A 164 -5.00 15.83 -12.35
CA LEU A 164 -4.64 16.85 -11.36
C LEU A 164 -5.40 16.62 -10.04
N PRO A 165 -4.72 16.66 -8.89
CA PRO A 165 -5.37 16.51 -7.60
C PRO A 165 -6.21 17.74 -7.25
N ARG A 166 -7.28 17.53 -6.49
CA ARG A 166 -8.03 18.59 -5.81
C ARG A 166 -7.45 18.76 -4.41
N ILE A 167 -7.31 20.00 -3.97
CA ILE A 167 -6.88 20.27 -2.60
C ILE A 167 -8.03 19.93 -1.65
N ARG A 168 -7.87 18.83 -0.92
CA ARG A 168 -8.80 18.33 0.09
C ARG A 168 -8.01 17.77 1.26
N ARG A 169 -8.56 17.86 2.46
CA ARG A 169 -7.97 17.26 3.64
C ARG A 169 -8.10 15.74 3.56
N ILE A 170 -7.04 15.03 3.90
CA ILE A 170 -7.01 13.57 3.92
C ILE A 170 -6.56 13.06 5.28
N GLY A 171 -6.84 11.78 5.55
CA GLY A 171 -6.43 11.12 6.77
C GLY A 171 -5.68 9.80 6.53
N VAL A 172 -4.85 9.46 7.51
CA VAL A 172 -4.21 8.15 7.64
C VAL A 172 -4.51 7.64 9.04
N VAL A 173 -5.10 6.46 9.15
CA VAL A 173 -5.39 5.82 10.44
C VAL A 173 -4.65 4.48 10.49
N VAL A 174 -3.78 4.30 11.47
CA VAL A 174 -3.05 3.05 11.71
C VAL A 174 -3.74 2.28 12.83
N GLY A 175 -4.12 1.04 12.55
CA GLY A 175 -4.75 0.12 13.50
C GLY A 175 -3.75 -0.58 14.39
N GLU A 176 -4.25 -1.50 15.23
CA GLU A 176 -3.43 -2.37 16.06
C GLU A 176 -2.69 -3.40 15.20
N PRO A 177 -1.49 -3.84 15.62
CA PRO A 177 -0.78 -4.88 14.91
C PRO A 177 -1.54 -6.21 14.98
N LEU A 178 -1.60 -6.89 13.83
CA LEU A 178 -2.13 -8.24 13.72
C LEU A 178 -0.96 -9.23 13.74
N ASP A 179 -1.06 -10.22 14.60
CA ASP A 179 -0.12 -11.34 14.69
C ASP A 179 -0.76 -12.62 14.16
N PHE A 180 -0.08 -13.24 13.22
CA PHE A 180 -0.51 -14.49 12.59
C PHE A 180 0.40 -15.67 12.92
N SER A 181 1.19 -15.60 13.98
CA SER A 181 2.11 -16.66 14.43
C SER A 181 1.39 -17.98 14.67
N ARG A 182 0.09 -17.94 15.04
CA ARG A 182 -0.76 -19.14 15.20
C ARG A 182 -0.93 -19.98 13.92
N PHE A 183 -0.60 -19.45 12.77
CA PHE A 183 -0.64 -20.15 11.48
C PHE A 183 0.75 -20.48 10.93
N ALA A 184 1.79 -20.44 11.76
CA ALA A 184 3.15 -20.77 11.34
C ALA A 184 3.22 -22.19 10.76
N GLY A 185 3.88 -22.35 9.61
CA GLY A 185 3.97 -23.63 8.90
C GLY A 185 2.79 -23.91 7.95
N MET A 186 1.81 -23.01 7.85
CA MET A 186 0.63 -23.18 7.00
C MET A 186 0.63 -22.26 5.76
N GLU A 187 1.81 -21.81 5.32
CA GLU A 187 1.99 -20.83 4.23
C GLU A 187 1.46 -21.31 2.87
N GLY A 188 1.27 -22.65 2.74
CA GLY A 188 0.70 -23.29 1.53
C GLY A 188 -0.80 -23.60 1.61
N ASP A 189 -1.42 -23.47 2.79
CA ASP A 189 -2.83 -23.80 2.98
C ASP A 189 -3.73 -22.68 2.47
N ARG A 190 -4.55 -22.99 1.46
CA ARG A 190 -5.45 -22.01 0.82
C ARG A 190 -6.52 -21.46 1.76
N LEU A 191 -7.01 -22.26 2.69
CA LEU A 191 -8.02 -21.84 3.65
C LEU A 191 -7.41 -20.88 4.67
N VAL A 192 -6.22 -21.19 5.17
CA VAL A 192 -5.47 -20.32 6.07
C VAL A 192 -5.12 -18.99 5.38
N LEU A 193 -4.60 -19.04 4.15
CA LEU A 193 -4.31 -17.84 3.38
C LEU A 193 -5.56 -16.97 3.18
N ARG A 194 -6.73 -17.58 2.96
CA ARG A 194 -7.98 -16.85 2.85
C ARG A 194 -8.39 -16.24 4.19
N ALA A 195 -8.35 -17.01 5.28
CA ALA A 195 -8.69 -16.55 6.62
C ALA A 195 -7.83 -15.36 7.08
N VAL A 196 -6.51 -15.43 6.90
CA VAL A 196 -5.58 -14.33 7.19
C VAL A 196 -5.91 -13.08 6.36
N THR A 197 -6.19 -13.26 5.07
CA THR A 197 -6.55 -12.12 4.20
C THR A 197 -7.86 -11.49 4.61
N ASP A 198 -8.86 -12.30 4.99
CA ASP A 198 -10.17 -11.82 5.40
C ASP A 198 -10.09 -11.09 6.75
N GLU A 199 -9.28 -11.56 7.69
CA GLU A 199 -9.03 -10.87 8.95
C GLU A 199 -8.38 -9.49 8.72
N ILE A 200 -7.38 -9.40 7.84
CA ILE A 200 -6.77 -8.13 7.45
C ILE A 200 -7.82 -7.20 6.81
N SER A 201 -8.66 -7.73 5.91
CA SER A 201 -9.71 -6.96 5.23
C SER A 201 -10.78 -6.47 6.21
N TYR A 202 -11.14 -7.29 7.20
CA TYR A 202 -12.07 -6.93 8.26
C TYR A 202 -11.56 -5.76 9.10
N GLU A 203 -10.29 -5.80 9.51
CA GLU A 203 -9.70 -4.70 10.25
C GLU A 203 -9.59 -3.42 9.40
N LEU A 204 -9.29 -3.54 8.12
CA LEU A 204 -9.33 -2.41 7.18
C LEU A 204 -10.74 -1.82 7.06
N MET A 205 -11.77 -2.67 6.96
CA MET A 205 -13.18 -2.24 6.92
C MET A 205 -13.54 -1.44 8.17
N LYS A 206 -13.19 -1.93 9.36
CA LYS A 206 -13.46 -1.25 10.63
C LYS A 206 -12.76 0.12 10.72
N LEU A 207 -11.50 0.20 10.30
CA LEU A 207 -10.71 1.41 10.34
C LEU A 207 -11.17 2.46 9.33
N SER A 208 -11.51 2.03 8.12
CA SER A 208 -11.87 2.93 7.02
C SER A 208 -13.35 3.35 7.04
N GLY A 209 -14.20 2.54 7.67
CA GLY A 209 -15.67 2.69 7.60
C GLY A 209 -16.25 2.41 6.22
N GLN A 210 -15.48 1.82 5.31
CA GLN A 210 -15.95 1.48 3.97
C GLN A 210 -16.92 0.29 3.99
N GLU A 211 -17.90 0.31 3.10
CA GLU A 211 -18.71 -0.86 2.77
C GLU A 211 -17.82 -1.94 2.14
N TYR A 212 -17.86 -3.16 2.67
CA TYR A 212 -17.10 -4.29 2.12
C TYR A 212 -17.90 -5.05 1.07
N ILE A 213 -17.25 -5.34 -0.06
CA ILE A 213 -17.81 -6.10 -1.17
C ILE A 213 -16.97 -7.35 -1.41
N ASP A 214 -17.58 -8.53 -1.23
CA ASP A 214 -16.89 -9.83 -1.36
C ASP A 214 -16.70 -10.26 -2.82
N VAL A 215 -16.22 -9.34 -3.67
CA VAL A 215 -15.76 -9.61 -5.03
C VAL A 215 -14.45 -8.89 -5.28
N TYR A 216 -13.66 -9.36 -6.24
CA TYR A 216 -12.44 -8.67 -6.62
C TYR A 216 -12.75 -7.39 -7.42
N ALA A 217 -12.11 -6.27 -7.07
CA ALA A 217 -12.29 -5.00 -7.78
C ALA A 217 -12.00 -5.08 -9.28
N THR A 218 -11.14 -6.01 -9.70
CA THR A 218 -10.85 -6.25 -11.13
C THR A 218 -12.03 -6.79 -11.90
N THR A 219 -12.94 -7.52 -11.27
CA THR A 219 -14.16 -8.06 -11.93
C THR A 219 -15.07 -6.92 -12.39
N LEU A 220 -15.26 -5.90 -11.56
CA LEU A 220 -16.10 -4.75 -11.91
C LEU A 220 -15.45 -3.84 -12.97
N LYS A 221 -14.11 -3.78 -13.01
CA LYS A 221 -13.41 -2.97 -14.03
C LYS A 221 -13.53 -3.56 -15.43
N ASN A 222 -13.66 -4.88 -15.54
CA ASN A 222 -13.81 -5.55 -16.83
C ASN A 222 -15.24 -5.52 -17.37
N GLN A 223 -16.21 -5.04 -16.57
CA GLN A 223 -17.62 -4.90 -16.94
C GLN A 223 -17.98 -3.49 -17.40
N ARG A 224 -17.03 -2.54 -17.32
CA ARG A 224 -17.14 -1.15 -17.79
C ARG A 224 -16.30 -0.96 -19.04
#